data_9ca04cbb35df0200976fe27bed6e179a
#
_entry.id   9ca04cbb35df0200976fe27bed6e179a
#
_cell.length_a   1.000
_cell.length_b   1.000
_cell.length_c   1.000
_cell.angle_alpha   90.00
_cell.angle_beta   90.00
_cell.angle_gamma   90.00
#
_symmetry.space_group_name_H-M   'P 1'
#
loop_
_entity.id
_entity.type
_entity.pdbx_description
1 polymer ?
#
loop_
_entity_poly.entity_id
_entity_poly.type
_entity_poly.pdbx_seq_one_letter_code
_entity_poly.pdbx_strand_id
1 'polypeptide(L)'
;MLEINDLKKTFDNSSPALKGVNLKINKGEFVSILGPSGSGKTTLLRIINGLETSSEGEIYFDNLKVNNSTIPEIQKKTGMIFQEFNLVNNLSAINNVLTGLLNTSSKFLSLFYLFKKNQKI
;
A
#
# COMPACT_ATOMS: atom_id res chain seq x y z
N MET A 1 2.14 -13.75 -5.85
CA MET A 1 3.61 -13.67 -5.94
C MET A 1 4.00 -12.20 -6.06
N LEU A 2 5.02 -11.75 -5.35
CA LEU A 2 5.61 -10.42 -5.47
C LEU A 2 7.06 -10.57 -5.98
N GLU A 3 7.43 -9.78 -6.98
CA GLU A 3 8.79 -9.75 -7.51
C GLU A 3 9.25 -8.30 -7.65
N ILE A 4 10.45 -8.02 -7.19
CA ILE A 4 11.06 -6.68 -7.17
C ILE A 4 12.44 -6.81 -7.80
N ASN A 5 12.72 -5.98 -8.80
CA ASN A 5 13.95 -6.00 -9.57
C ASN A 5 14.62 -4.63 -9.54
N ASP A 6 15.83 -4.57 -8.98
CA ASP A 6 16.72 -3.40 -8.88
C ASP A 6 16.00 -2.12 -8.41
N LEU A 7 15.15 -2.24 -7.39
CA LEU A 7 14.30 -1.14 -6.93
C LEU A 7 15.14 -0.07 -6.22
N LYS A 8 15.07 1.16 -6.73
CA LYS A 8 15.75 2.32 -6.17
C LYS A 8 14.76 3.42 -5.82
N LYS A 9 15.04 4.14 -4.77
CA LYS A 9 14.30 5.33 -4.36
C LYS A 9 15.22 6.38 -3.80
N THR A 10 15.17 7.55 -4.42
CA THR A 10 15.80 8.78 -3.90
C THR A 10 14.69 9.82 -3.73
N PHE A 11 14.64 10.46 -2.58
CA PHE A 11 13.82 11.64 -2.35
C PHE A 11 14.64 12.89 -2.70
N ASP A 12 13.98 14.00 -3.00
CA ASP A 12 14.60 15.21 -3.52
C ASP A 12 15.90 15.57 -2.79
N ASN A 13 17.01 15.61 -3.54
CA ASN A 13 18.37 15.96 -3.10
C ASN A 13 18.90 15.23 -1.85
N SER A 14 18.31 14.10 -1.47
CA SER A 14 18.73 13.30 -0.32
C SER A 14 19.56 12.07 -0.73
N SER A 15 20.18 11.42 0.26
CA SER A 15 20.79 10.11 0.05
C SER A 15 19.71 9.09 -0.35
N PRO A 16 20.03 8.12 -1.22
CA PRO A 16 19.07 7.13 -1.67
C PRO A 16 18.53 6.29 -0.51
N ALA A 17 17.20 6.25 -0.38
CA ALA A 17 16.50 5.44 0.61
C ALA A 17 16.49 3.94 0.26
N LEU A 18 16.46 3.62 -1.05
CA LEU A 18 16.63 2.27 -1.58
C LEU A 18 17.72 2.29 -2.66
N LYS A 19 18.62 1.32 -2.63
CA LYS A 19 19.86 1.30 -3.45
C LYS A 19 19.93 0.09 -4.39
N GLY A 20 18.79 -0.40 -4.89
CA GLY A 20 18.75 -1.58 -5.75
C GLY A 20 18.31 -2.83 -4.99
N VAL A 21 17.06 -2.81 -4.50
CA VAL A 21 16.47 -3.94 -3.78
C VAL A 21 15.98 -4.96 -4.80
N ASN A 22 16.39 -6.22 -4.60
CA ASN A 22 15.88 -7.39 -5.31
C ASN A 22 15.22 -8.32 -4.30
N LEU A 23 13.96 -8.69 -4.55
CA LEU A 23 13.19 -9.54 -3.65
C LEU A 23 12.14 -10.33 -4.43
N LYS A 24 11.99 -11.60 -4.08
CA LYS A 24 10.92 -12.44 -4.59
C LYS A 24 10.22 -13.12 -3.44
N ILE A 25 8.89 -12.99 -3.39
CA ILE A 25 8.02 -13.60 -2.38
C ILE A 25 6.98 -14.44 -3.11
N ASN A 26 6.93 -15.72 -2.80
CA ASN A 26 5.95 -16.62 -3.35
C ASN A 26 4.64 -16.59 -2.55
N LYS A 27 3.59 -17.12 -3.14
CA LYS A 27 2.29 -17.23 -2.45
C LYS A 27 2.41 -18.11 -1.21
N GLY A 28 1.90 -17.63 -0.08
CA GLY A 28 1.91 -18.34 1.20
C GLY A 28 3.18 -18.13 2.03
N GLU A 29 4.17 -17.38 1.53
CA GLU A 29 5.37 -17.06 2.31
C GLU A 29 5.11 -15.95 3.32
N PHE A 30 5.74 -16.08 4.48
CA PHE A 30 5.88 -15.04 5.50
C PHE A 30 7.31 -14.49 5.48
N VAL A 31 7.45 -13.19 5.25
CA VAL A 31 8.74 -12.52 5.11
C VAL A 31 8.89 -11.43 6.15
N SER A 32 10.01 -11.41 6.86
CA SER A 32 10.38 -10.33 7.77
C SER A 32 11.50 -9.48 7.18
N ILE A 33 11.32 -8.15 7.22
CA ILE A 33 12.34 -7.19 6.79
C ILE A 33 12.93 -6.54 8.04
N LEU A 34 14.20 -6.83 8.31
CA LEU A 34 14.93 -6.35 9.48
C LEU A 34 15.95 -5.28 9.10
N GLY A 35 16.21 -4.35 10.01
CA GLY A 35 17.20 -3.29 9.81
C GLY A 35 16.98 -2.11 10.76
N PRO A 36 17.99 -1.25 10.94
CA PRO A 36 17.91 -0.08 11.81
C PRO A 36 16.87 0.94 11.34
N SER A 37 16.57 1.93 12.18
CA SER A 37 15.75 3.08 11.75
C SER A 37 16.39 3.78 10.56
N GLY A 38 15.59 4.24 9.60
CA GLY A 38 16.08 4.90 8.39
C GLY A 38 16.62 3.97 7.30
N SER A 39 16.62 2.64 7.48
CA SER A 39 17.15 1.70 6.45
C SER A 39 16.21 1.48 5.24
N GLY A 40 15.14 2.23 5.09
CA GLY A 40 14.26 2.17 3.93
C GLY A 40 13.10 1.16 4.01
N LYS A 41 12.92 0.42 5.12
CA LYS A 41 11.86 -0.60 5.26
C LYS A 41 10.46 -0.07 4.97
N THR A 42 10.09 1.04 5.61
CA THR A 42 8.79 1.69 5.41
C THR A 42 8.65 2.21 3.98
N THR A 43 9.71 2.76 3.40
CA THR A 43 9.73 3.21 2.00
C THR A 43 9.45 2.04 1.06
N LEU A 44 10.12 0.90 1.26
CA LEU A 44 9.89 -0.31 0.47
C LEU A 44 8.43 -0.78 0.55
N LEU A 45 7.86 -0.89 1.76
CA LEU A 45 6.47 -1.29 1.96
C LEU A 45 5.48 -0.31 1.31
N ARG A 46 5.74 1.00 1.40
CA ARG A 46 4.90 2.02 0.76
C ARG A 46 4.91 1.93 -0.75
N ILE A 47 6.09 1.64 -1.35
CA ILE A 47 6.20 1.47 -2.81
C ILE A 47 5.49 0.19 -3.25
N ILE A 48 5.63 -0.93 -2.53
CA ILE A 48 4.92 -2.18 -2.82
C ILE A 48 3.40 -1.97 -2.84
N ASN A 49 2.87 -1.16 -1.91
CA ASN A 49 1.44 -0.88 -1.82
C ASN A 49 0.97 0.31 -2.70
N GLY A 50 1.85 0.86 -3.54
CA GLY A 50 1.52 1.97 -4.43
C GLY A 50 1.21 3.30 -3.71
N LEU A 51 1.67 3.47 -2.46
CA LEU A 51 1.58 4.71 -1.69
C LEU A 51 2.76 5.65 -1.94
N GLU A 52 3.78 5.15 -2.60
CA GLU A 52 4.99 5.87 -2.99
C GLU A 52 5.48 5.33 -4.33
N THR A 53 6.15 6.16 -5.13
CA THR A 53 6.73 5.76 -6.41
C THR A 53 8.21 5.45 -6.27
N SER A 54 8.70 4.44 -7.00
CA SER A 54 10.14 4.21 -7.14
C SER A 54 10.78 5.26 -8.06
N SER A 55 12.07 5.48 -7.89
CA SER A 55 12.87 6.28 -8.84
C SER A 55 13.32 5.43 -10.02
N GLU A 56 13.70 4.17 -9.77
CA GLU A 56 14.13 3.19 -10.76
C GLU A 56 13.73 1.79 -10.32
N GLY A 57 13.85 0.82 -11.23
CA GLY A 57 13.52 -0.58 -11.00
C GLY A 57 12.06 -0.91 -11.24
N GLU A 58 11.70 -2.15 -11.05
CA GLU A 58 10.38 -2.67 -11.37
C GLU A 58 9.81 -3.53 -10.26
N ILE A 59 8.50 -3.48 -10.11
CA ILE A 59 7.75 -4.34 -9.20
C ILE A 59 6.64 -5.04 -9.97
N TYR A 60 6.48 -6.33 -9.71
CA TYR A 60 5.40 -7.14 -10.26
C TYR A 60 4.60 -7.80 -9.13
N PHE A 61 3.30 -7.67 -9.17
CA PHE A 61 2.36 -8.32 -8.28
C PHE A 61 1.47 -9.27 -9.08
N ASP A 62 1.60 -10.59 -8.86
CA ASP A 62 0.95 -11.63 -9.65
C ASP A 62 1.10 -11.42 -11.17
N ASN A 63 2.32 -11.17 -11.65
CA ASN A 63 2.69 -10.84 -13.03
C ASN A 63 2.15 -9.48 -13.55
N LEU A 64 1.45 -8.73 -12.72
CA LEU A 64 0.99 -7.38 -13.05
C LEU A 64 2.05 -6.36 -12.64
N LYS A 65 2.61 -5.62 -13.61
CA LYS A 65 3.59 -4.55 -13.32
C LYS A 65 2.92 -3.44 -12.53
N VAL A 66 3.55 -3.03 -11.43
CA VAL A 66 3.09 -1.92 -10.58
C VAL A 66 3.39 -0.59 -11.27
N ASN A 67 2.36 0.16 -11.59
CA ASN A 67 2.44 1.50 -12.19
C ASN A 67 1.14 2.27 -11.88
N ASN A 68 1.08 3.54 -12.24
CA ASN A 68 -0.05 4.41 -11.93
C ASN A 68 -1.41 3.85 -12.40
N SER A 69 -1.46 3.11 -13.50
CA SER A 69 -2.71 2.53 -14.01
C SER A 69 -3.14 1.26 -13.29
N THR A 70 -2.19 0.49 -12.75
CA THR A 70 -2.44 -0.80 -12.08
C THR A 70 -2.53 -0.69 -10.56
N ILE A 71 -2.03 0.38 -9.94
CA ILE A 71 -2.10 0.63 -8.50
C ILE A 71 -3.51 0.43 -7.93
N PRO A 72 -4.61 0.93 -8.52
CA PRO A 72 -5.94 0.73 -7.96
C PRO A 72 -6.37 -0.74 -7.89
N GLU A 73 -5.92 -1.57 -8.82
CA GLU A 73 -6.18 -3.02 -8.78
C GLU A 73 -5.35 -3.71 -7.70
N ILE A 74 -4.08 -3.34 -7.58
CA ILE A 74 -3.16 -3.89 -6.58
C ILE A 74 -3.64 -3.54 -5.17
N GLN A 75 -4.04 -2.31 -4.92
CA GLN A 75 -4.56 -1.86 -3.62
C GLN A 75 -5.85 -2.58 -3.20
N LYS A 76 -6.66 -3.08 -4.13
CA LYS A 76 -7.81 -3.93 -3.80
C LYS A 76 -7.41 -5.33 -3.31
N LYS A 77 -6.22 -5.79 -3.68
CA LYS A 77 -5.69 -7.12 -3.34
C LYS A 77 -4.71 -7.10 -2.16
N THR A 78 -4.29 -5.91 -1.73
CA THR A 78 -3.29 -5.73 -0.67
C THR A 78 -3.89 -4.99 0.51
N GLY A 79 -3.41 -5.28 1.71
CA GLY A 79 -3.70 -4.52 2.91
C GLY A 79 -2.39 -4.07 3.56
N MET A 80 -2.36 -2.83 4.04
CA MET A 80 -1.22 -2.29 4.79
C MET A 80 -1.67 -1.91 6.19
N ILE A 81 -0.98 -2.45 7.19
CA ILE A 81 -1.14 -2.02 8.58
C ILE A 81 -0.07 -0.97 8.86
N PHE A 82 -0.49 0.24 9.16
CA PHE A 82 0.42 1.34 9.46
C PHE A 82 0.89 1.27 10.90
N GLN A 83 2.03 1.87 11.18
CA GLN A 83 2.57 2.00 12.53
C GLN A 83 1.70 2.91 13.41
N GLU A 84 1.09 3.94 12.81
CA GLU A 84 0.09 4.79 13.44
C GLU A 84 -1.31 4.32 13.05
N PHE A 85 -2.30 4.57 13.89
CA PHE A 85 -3.68 4.09 13.69
C PHE A 85 -4.37 4.70 12.47
N ASN A 86 -3.87 5.84 11.95
CA ASN A 86 -4.43 6.57 10.80
C ASN A 86 -5.95 6.80 10.90
N LEU A 87 -6.45 7.02 12.10
CA LEU A 87 -7.85 7.30 12.34
C LEU A 87 -8.19 8.75 12.00
N VAL A 88 -9.37 8.96 11.44
CA VAL A 88 -9.95 10.30 11.29
C VAL A 88 -10.57 10.69 12.63
N ASN A 89 -9.94 11.60 13.36
CA ASN A 89 -10.29 11.95 14.73
C ASN A 89 -11.73 12.44 14.92
N ASN A 90 -12.32 13.06 13.89
CA ASN A 90 -13.68 13.60 13.93
C ASN A 90 -14.76 12.57 13.52
N LEU A 91 -14.39 11.32 13.30
CA LEU A 91 -15.31 10.24 12.99
C LEU A 91 -15.41 9.25 14.15
N SER A 92 -16.62 8.68 14.32
CA SER A 92 -16.81 7.56 15.26
C SER A 92 -16.00 6.33 14.83
N ALA A 93 -15.77 5.39 15.74
CA ALA A 93 -15.07 4.15 15.45
C ALA A 93 -15.72 3.37 14.27
N ILE A 94 -17.04 3.27 14.28
CA ILE A 94 -17.78 2.60 13.19
C ILE A 94 -17.61 3.31 11.86
N ASN A 95 -17.60 4.63 11.82
CA ASN A 95 -17.37 5.37 10.58
C ASN A 95 -15.93 5.23 10.09
N ASN A 96 -14.95 5.18 10.98
CA ASN A 96 -13.56 4.87 10.62
C ASN A 96 -13.44 3.49 9.97
N VAL A 97 -14.10 2.46 10.50
CA VAL A 97 -14.14 1.12 9.89
C VAL A 97 -14.81 1.17 8.51
N LEU A 98 -15.92 1.90 8.39
CA LEU A 98 -16.66 2.02 7.13
C LEU A 98 -15.88 2.76 6.04
N THR A 99 -14.90 3.61 6.38
CA THR A 99 -14.03 4.24 5.35
C THR A 99 -13.26 3.20 4.52
N GLY A 100 -12.94 2.03 5.10
CA GLY A 100 -12.33 0.92 4.36
C GLY A 100 -13.19 0.37 3.22
N LEU A 101 -14.50 0.59 3.26
CA LEU A 101 -15.43 0.14 2.23
C LEU A 101 -15.66 1.16 1.10
N LEU A 102 -15.06 2.36 1.18
CA LEU A 102 -15.28 3.43 0.20
C LEU A 102 -14.89 3.00 -1.22
N ASN A 103 -13.85 2.18 -1.35
CA ASN A 103 -13.39 1.70 -2.65
C ASN A 103 -14.31 0.65 -3.30
N THR A 104 -15.17 -0.01 -2.51
CA THR A 104 -16.13 -1.02 -2.97
C THR A 104 -17.55 -0.48 -3.07
N SER A 105 -17.81 0.70 -2.51
CA SER A 105 -19.12 1.35 -2.50
C SER A 105 -19.30 2.23 -3.72
N SER A 106 -20.57 2.45 -4.14
CA SER A 106 -20.88 3.44 -5.17
C SER A 106 -20.37 4.82 -4.72
N LYS A 107 -19.61 5.51 -5.58
CA LYS A 107 -19.03 6.84 -5.30
C LYS A 107 -20.09 7.84 -4.82
N PHE A 108 -21.31 7.71 -5.33
CA PHE A 108 -22.43 8.59 -4.99
C PHE A 108 -22.98 8.31 -3.58
N LEU A 109 -23.09 7.03 -3.19
CA LEU A 109 -23.57 6.63 -1.86
C LEU A 109 -22.54 6.88 -0.77
N SER A 110 -21.26 6.73 -1.08
CA SER A 110 -20.18 6.98 -0.13
C SER A 110 -20.04 8.48 0.20
N LEU A 111 -20.31 9.36 -0.74
CA LEU A 111 -20.29 10.82 -0.53
C LEU A 111 -21.29 11.27 0.56
N PHE A 112 -22.42 10.57 0.70
CA PHE A 112 -23.43 10.83 1.73
C PHE A 112 -23.32 9.91 2.95
N TYR A 113 -22.22 9.15 3.11
CA TYR A 113 -22.07 8.13 4.15
C TYR A 113 -23.20 7.09 4.19
N LEU A 114 -23.86 6.86 3.04
CA LEU A 114 -24.95 5.91 2.90
C LEU A 114 -24.39 4.54 2.47
N PHE A 115 -24.18 3.66 3.44
CA PHE A 115 -23.74 2.30 3.20
C PHE A 115 -24.93 1.34 3.10
N LYS A 116 -24.81 0.31 2.26
CA LYS A 116 -25.84 -0.73 2.17
C LYS A 116 -26.04 -1.40 3.51
N LYS A 117 -27.27 -1.82 3.82
CA LYS A 117 -27.67 -2.41 5.11
C LYS A 117 -26.82 -3.62 5.52
N ASN A 118 -26.35 -4.41 4.56
CA ASN A 118 -25.46 -5.55 4.78
C ASN A 118 -23.97 -5.18 5.01
N GLN A 119 -23.63 -3.91 4.95
CA GLN A 119 -22.29 -3.38 5.26
C GLN A 119 -22.23 -2.70 6.64
N LYS A 120 -23.39 -2.55 7.31
CA LYS A 120 -23.46 -2.07 8.69
C LYS A 120 -23.49 -3.28 9.60
N ILE A 121 -22.52 -3.35 10.50
CA ILE A 121 -22.45 -4.35 11.58
C ILE A 121 -23.44 -3.97 12.67
#